data_a9a9b21adde258f97d66344e9d64e30c
#
_entry.id   a9a9b21adde258f97d66344e9d64e30c
#
_cell.length_a   1.000
_cell.length_b   1.000
_cell.length_c   1.000
_cell.angle_alpha   90.00
_cell.angle_beta   90.00
_cell.angle_gamma   90.00
#
_symmetry.space_group_name_H-M   'P 1'
#
loop_
_entity.id
_entity.type
_entity.pdbx_description
1 polymer ?
#
loop_
_entity_poly.entity_id
_entity_poly.type
_entity_poly.pdbx_seq_one_letter_code
_entity_poly.pdbx_strand_id
1 'polypeptide(L)'
;MTTRMKVEELLANLNPQQKEIVQYNDGPQLVIAGAGSGKTRVLTYKLAYLIQQGLAPWSVLALAFTNKAANEMKERVGLLMGIDNARMIQMGTFHSIFLRILRVEATSIGFKSNFTIYDDSDSRSLVTAIVKEMGLNDKTYKASTVLSRIGMAKNSLITPEKYIADIRLAERDRQAKMPAIGEIYKMYANRCRTANALDFDDMLLFTHQLFSQNTEICEKYSARFAYILVDEYQ
;
A
#
# COMPACT_ATOMS: atom_id res chain seq x y z
N MET A 1 6.81 7.66 -33.94
CA MET A 1 7.34 8.71 -33.04
C MET A 1 6.16 9.51 -32.48
N THR A 2 5.74 9.25 -31.24
CA THR A 2 4.64 10.00 -30.61
C THR A 2 5.22 11.36 -30.20
N THR A 3 4.77 12.44 -30.82
CA THR A 3 5.23 13.79 -30.53
C THR A 3 4.91 14.13 -29.09
N ARG A 4 5.94 14.38 -28.29
CA ARG A 4 5.82 14.82 -26.88
C ARG A 4 5.04 16.13 -26.86
N MET A 5 3.89 16.19 -26.19
CA MET A 5 3.08 17.41 -26.03
C MET A 5 3.93 18.48 -25.31
N LYS A 6 3.93 19.72 -25.78
CA LYS A 6 4.66 20.82 -25.12
C LYS A 6 3.99 21.22 -23.81
N VAL A 7 4.74 21.84 -22.89
CA VAL A 7 4.22 22.27 -21.57
C VAL A 7 3.02 23.19 -21.73
N GLU A 8 3.08 24.14 -22.67
CA GLU A 8 1.99 25.09 -22.94
C GLU A 8 0.72 24.35 -23.40
N GLU A 9 0.85 23.35 -24.28
CA GLU A 9 -0.26 22.54 -24.77
C GLU A 9 -0.84 21.68 -23.67
N LEU A 10 0.03 21.13 -22.77
CA LEU A 10 -0.41 20.38 -21.60
C LEU A 10 -1.27 21.25 -20.69
N LEU A 11 -0.78 22.44 -20.32
CA LEU A 11 -1.47 23.35 -19.43
C LEU A 11 -2.73 23.98 -20.05
N ALA A 12 -2.76 24.17 -21.39
CA ALA A 12 -3.93 24.74 -22.09
C ALA A 12 -5.22 23.92 -21.89
N ASN A 13 -5.08 22.61 -21.61
CA ASN A 13 -6.20 21.69 -21.37
C ASN A 13 -6.77 21.74 -19.95
N LEU A 14 -6.25 22.60 -19.07
CA LEU A 14 -6.63 22.69 -17.66
C LEU A 14 -7.32 24.03 -17.39
N ASN A 15 -8.27 24.03 -16.45
CA ASN A 15 -8.83 25.28 -15.92
C ASN A 15 -7.80 26.00 -15.01
N PRO A 16 -8.02 27.27 -14.63
CA PRO A 16 -7.06 28.04 -13.85
C PRO A 16 -6.64 27.39 -12.53
N GLN A 17 -7.60 26.83 -11.77
CA GLN A 17 -7.32 26.15 -10.51
C GLN A 17 -6.51 24.87 -10.71
N GLN A 18 -6.85 24.08 -11.72
CA GLN A 18 -6.10 22.87 -12.06
C GLN A 18 -4.67 23.19 -12.50
N LYS A 19 -4.47 24.31 -13.24
CA LYS A 19 -3.13 24.78 -13.64
C LYS A 19 -2.28 25.13 -12.44
N GLU A 20 -2.84 25.89 -11.50
CA GLU A 20 -2.17 26.26 -10.25
C GLU A 20 -1.69 25.02 -9.50
N ILE A 21 -2.57 24.01 -9.30
CA ILE A 21 -2.22 22.75 -8.63
C ILE A 21 -1.10 22.02 -9.38
N VAL A 22 -1.17 21.92 -10.70
CA VAL A 22 -0.19 21.22 -11.52
C VAL A 22 1.18 21.91 -11.49
N GLN A 23 1.20 23.24 -11.44
CA GLN A 23 2.44 24.03 -11.45
C GLN A 23 3.09 24.18 -10.08
N TYR A 24 2.31 24.02 -8.98
CA TYR A 24 2.84 24.13 -7.63
C TYR A 24 3.77 22.96 -7.30
N ASN A 25 5.04 23.23 -6.98
CA ASN A 25 6.07 22.21 -6.71
C ASN A 25 6.79 22.41 -5.37
N ASP A 26 6.44 23.42 -4.59
CA ASP A 26 7.12 23.81 -3.37
C ASP A 26 6.51 23.10 -2.15
N GLY A 27 7.03 21.90 -1.82
CA GLY A 27 6.66 21.16 -0.64
C GLY A 27 5.41 20.26 -0.80
N PRO A 28 4.92 19.70 0.31
CA PRO A 28 3.73 18.84 0.33
C PRO A 28 2.46 19.59 -0.07
N GLN A 29 1.63 18.98 -0.91
CA GLN A 29 0.38 19.55 -1.40
C GLN A 29 -0.78 18.58 -1.15
N LEU A 30 -1.83 19.05 -0.48
CA LEU A 30 -3.10 18.34 -0.35
C LEU A 30 -4.16 19.01 -1.22
N VAL A 31 -4.74 18.24 -2.15
CA VAL A 31 -5.80 18.72 -3.06
C VAL A 31 -7.14 18.16 -2.62
N ILE A 32 -8.02 19.03 -2.13
CA ILE A 32 -9.38 18.66 -1.75
C ILE A 32 -10.32 19.06 -2.89
N ALA A 33 -11.01 18.08 -3.46
CA ALA A 33 -11.86 18.29 -4.62
C ALA A 33 -13.04 17.30 -4.65
N GLY A 34 -14.21 17.78 -5.01
CA GLY A 34 -15.43 16.97 -5.09
C GLY A 34 -15.38 15.86 -6.16
N ALA A 35 -16.38 14.99 -6.17
CA ALA A 35 -16.54 14.00 -7.23
C ALA A 35 -16.73 14.70 -8.59
N GLY A 36 -16.12 14.18 -9.65
CA GLY A 36 -16.21 14.77 -11.00
C GLY A 36 -15.37 16.03 -11.25
N SER A 37 -14.67 16.57 -10.25
CA SER A 37 -13.82 17.76 -10.40
C SER A 37 -12.56 17.54 -11.25
N GLY A 38 -12.24 16.29 -11.60
CA GLY A 38 -11.07 15.93 -12.37
C GLY A 38 -9.81 15.66 -11.55
N LYS A 39 -9.91 15.20 -10.30
CA LYS A 39 -8.75 14.81 -9.45
C LYS A 39 -7.72 13.97 -10.19
N THR A 40 -8.14 12.84 -10.76
CA THR A 40 -7.25 11.95 -11.52
C THR A 40 -6.65 12.64 -12.75
N ARG A 41 -7.39 13.57 -13.39
CA ARG A 41 -6.85 14.38 -14.49
C ARG A 41 -5.72 15.28 -14.00
N VAL A 42 -5.92 16.02 -12.91
CA VAL A 42 -4.89 16.86 -12.31
C VAL A 42 -3.64 16.04 -11.97
N LEU A 43 -3.81 14.85 -11.37
CA LEU A 43 -2.72 13.98 -11.00
C LEU A 43 -1.92 13.50 -12.22
N THR A 44 -2.59 13.06 -13.30
CA THR A 44 -1.93 12.62 -14.54
C THR A 44 -1.22 13.76 -15.26
N TYR A 45 -1.80 14.97 -15.27
CA TYR A 45 -1.19 16.17 -15.81
C TYR A 45 0.00 16.65 -14.98
N LYS A 46 -0.08 16.52 -13.64
CA LYS A 46 1.05 16.79 -12.75
C LYS A 46 2.23 15.88 -13.04
N LEU A 47 2.00 14.57 -13.22
CA LEU A 47 3.04 13.62 -13.62
C LEU A 47 3.71 14.04 -14.93
N ALA A 48 2.92 14.32 -15.95
CA ALA A 48 3.45 14.74 -17.25
C ALA A 48 4.25 16.06 -17.15
N TYR A 49 3.74 17.02 -16.38
CA TYR A 49 4.39 18.31 -16.13
C TYR A 49 5.74 18.14 -15.44
N LEU A 50 5.82 17.36 -14.34
CA LEU A 50 7.08 17.12 -13.62
C LEU A 50 8.16 16.52 -14.52
N ILE A 51 7.80 15.54 -15.35
CA ILE A 51 8.74 14.93 -16.29
C ILE A 51 9.18 15.91 -17.38
N GLN A 52 8.28 16.79 -17.84
CA GLN A 52 8.64 17.82 -18.79
C GLN A 52 9.56 18.90 -18.20
N GLN A 53 9.45 19.16 -16.90
CA GLN A 53 10.36 20.03 -16.15
C GLN A 53 11.73 19.40 -15.88
N GLY A 54 11.97 18.17 -16.37
CA GLY A 54 13.27 17.50 -16.26
C GLY A 54 13.39 16.49 -15.13
N LEU A 55 12.30 16.23 -14.38
CA LEU A 55 12.32 15.18 -13.36
C LEU A 55 12.41 13.81 -14.05
N ALA A 56 13.33 12.97 -13.57
CA ALA A 56 13.53 11.65 -14.14
C ALA A 56 12.29 10.75 -13.87
N PRO A 57 11.71 10.08 -14.89
CA PRO A 57 10.50 9.29 -14.72
C PRO A 57 10.61 8.22 -13.61
N TRP A 58 11.77 7.57 -13.47
CA TRP A 58 12.00 6.53 -12.45
C TRP A 58 12.10 7.06 -11.02
N SER A 59 12.24 8.39 -10.84
CA SER A 59 12.24 9.04 -9.53
C SER A 59 10.84 9.48 -9.07
N VAL A 60 9.81 9.12 -9.82
CA VAL A 60 8.42 9.44 -9.49
C VAL A 60 7.66 8.18 -9.07
N LEU A 61 6.98 8.27 -7.94
CA LEU A 61 6.08 7.25 -7.41
C LEU A 61 4.64 7.77 -7.46
N ALA A 62 3.74 7.03 -8.11
CA ALA A 62 2.32 7.36 -8.15
C ALA A 62 1.48 6.19 -7.65
N LEU A 63 0.73 6.42 -6.58
CA LEU A 63 -0.05 5.42 -5.87
C LEU A 63 -1.54 5.64 -6.09
N ALA A 64 -2.25 4.56 -6.37
CA ALA A 64 -3.71 4.52 -6.47
C ALA A 64 -4.29 3.46 -5.53
N PHE A 65 -5.56 3.60 -5.17
CA PHE A 65 -6.22 2.65 -4.29
C PHE A 65 -6.57 1.33 -5.01
N THR A 66 -7.03 1.40 -6.28
CA THR A 66 -7.46 0.21 -7.03
C THR A 66 -6.58 -0.04 -8.26
N ASN A 67 -6.51 -1.31 -8.68
CA ASN A 67 -5.82 -1.68 -9.93
C ASN A 67 -6.44 -1.00 -11.15
N LYS A 68 -7.76 -0.80 -11.16
CA LYS A 68 -8.46 -0.07 -12.23
C LYS A 68 -7.96 1.37 -12.32
N ALA A 69 -7.92 2.09 -11.19
CA ALA A 69 -7.42 3.47 -11.14
C ALA A 69 -5.94 3.56 -11.54
N ALA A 70 -5.11 2.62 -11.06
CA ALA A 70 -3.69 2.57 -11.43
C ALA A 70 -3.48 2.33 -12.94
N ASN A 71 -4.27 1.46 -13.57
CA ASN A 71 -4.18 1.21 -15.00
C ASN A 71 -4.68 2.39 -15.81
N GLU A 72 -5.81 3.01 -15.44
CA GLU A 72 -6.32 4.22 -16.06
C GLU A 72 -5.32 5.38 -15.97
N MET A 73 -4.66 5.54 -14.83
CA MET A 73 -3.57 6.51 -14.66
C MET A 73 -2.42 6.25 -15.64
N LYS A 74 -1.96 4.99 -15.76
CA LYS A 74 -0.89 4.60 -16.69
C LYS A 74 -1.24 4.91 -18.15
N GLU A 75 -2.46 4.57 -18.56
CA GLU A 75 -2.95 4.84 -19.92
C GLU A 75 -2.98 6.34 -20.22
N ARG A 76 -3.56 7.14 -19.31
CA ARG A 76 -3.64 8.60 -19.47
C ARG A 76 -2.27 9.26 -19.51
N VAL A 77 -1.36 8.85 -18.64
CA VAL A 77 0.03 9.34 -18.65
C VAL A 77 0.74 8.93 -19.94
N GLY A 78 0.52 7.69 -20.42
CA GLY A 78 1.05 7.22 -21.70
C GLY A 78 0.59 8.06 -22.89
N LEU A 79 -0.67 8.52 -22.89
CA LEU A 79 -1.20 9.43 -23.93
C LEU A 79 -0.56 10.82 -23.86
N LEU A 80 -0.24 11.33 -22.66
CA LEU A 80 0.30 12.68 -22.48
C LEU A 80 1.81 12.78 -22.79
N MET A 81 2.58 11.73 -22.48
CA MET A 81 4.05 11.81 -22.53
C MET A 81 4.74 10.67 -23.27
N GLY A 82 3.97 9.78 -23.88
CA GLY A 82 4.47 8.59 -24.56
C GLY A 82 4.57 7.38 -23.62
N ILE A 83 4.36 6.20 -24.19
CA ILE A 83 4.29 4.92 -23.44
C ILE A 83 5.63 4.61 -22.77
N ASP A 84 6.77 4.90 -23.42
CA ASP A 84 8.09 4.57 -22.88
C ASP A 84 8.39 5.36 -21.59
N ASN A 85 8.09 6.65 -21.57
CA ASN A 85 8.24 7.46 -20.35
C ASN A 85 7.27 6.99 -19.25
N ALA A 86 6.02 6.70 -19.60
CA ALA A 86 5.01 6.23 -18.64
C ALA A 86 5.41 4.89 -17.99
N ARG A 87 6.06 3.99 -18.72
CA ARG A 87 6.57 2.71 -18.20
C ARG A 87 7.67 2.86 -17.16
N MET A 88 8.46 3.93 -17.24
CA MET A 88 9.55 4.18 -16.29
C MET A 88 9.06 4.74 -14.95
N ILE A 89 7.88 5.36 -14.90
CA ILE A 89 7.28 5.86 -13.67
C ILE A 89 6.82 4.67 -12.82
N GLN A 90 7.10 4.70 -11.52
CA GLN A 90 6.60 3.69 -10.58
C GLN A 90 5.12 3.97 -10.27
N MET A 91 4.21 3.38 -11.05
CA MET A 91 2.75 3.52 -10.86
C MET A 91 2.12 2.19 -10.47
N GLY A 92 1.25 2.21 -9.46
CA GLY A 92 0.54 1.02 -9.02
C GLY A 92 -0.35 1.27 -7.81
N THR A 93 -0.95 0.19 -7.30
CA THR A 93 -1.62 0.23 -5.99
C THR A 93 -0.58 0.18 -4.87
N PHE A 94 -0.96 0.63 -3.66
CA PHE A 94 -0.11 0.49 -2.47
C PHE A 94 0.41 -0.94 -2.33
N HIS A 95 -0.46 -1.94 -2.37
CA HIS A 95 -0.07 -3.35 -2.25
C HIS A 95 0.91 -3.79 -3.34
N SER A 96 0.70 -3.41 -4.60
CA SER A 96 1.57 -3.82 -5.71
C SER A 96 2.97 -3.19 -5.63
N ILE A 97 3.05 -1.95 -5.15
CA ILE A 97 4.32 -1.26 -4.94
C ILE A 97 5.04 -1.83 -3.71
N PHE A 98 4.32 -1.98 -2.60
CA PHE A 98 4.88 -2.51 -1.36
C PHE A 98 5.35 -3.95 -1.51
N LEU A 99 4.59 -4.78 -2.22
CA LEU A 99 5.03 -6.14 -2.57
C LEU A 99 6.38 -6.14 -3.29
N ARG A 100 6.58 -5.24 -4.25
CA ARG A 100 7.87 -5.13 -4.96
C ARG A 100 9.01 -4.71 -4.03
N ILE A 101 8.76 -3.75 -3.14
CA ILE A 101 9.72 -3.31 -2.14
C ILE A 101 10.05 -4.47 -1.18
N LEU A 102 9.03 -5.12 -0.63
CA LEU A 102 9.20 -6.25 0.29
C LEU A 102 9.93 -7.44 -0.36
N ARG A 103 9.73 -7.69 -1.65
CA ARG A 103 10.50 -8.72 -2.39
C ARG A 103 11.98 -8.41 -2.44
N VAL A 104 12.34 -7.14 -2.65
CA VAL A 104 13.74 -6.69 -2.71
C VAL A 104 14.38 -6.72 -1.32
N GLU A 105 13.67 -6.28 -0.29
CA GLU A 105 14.16 -6.11 1.08
C GLU A 105 13.74 -7.26 2.02
N ALA A 106 13.31 -8.40 1.49
CA ALA A 106 12.71 -9.50 2.24
C ALA A 106 13.54 -9.97 3.44
N THR A 107 14.86 -10.05 3.29
CA THR A 107 15.79 -10.47 4.35
C THR A 107 15.78 -9.53 5.55
N SER A 108 15.61 -8.23 5.31
CA SER A 108 15.56 -7.21 6.37
C SER A 108 14.29 -7.28 7.23
N ILE A 109 13.26 -8.00 6.76
CA ILE A 109 12.04 -8.28 7.52
C ILE A 109 11.94 -9.75 7.95
N GLY A 110 13.00 -10.55 7.76
CA GLY A 110 13.10 -11.94 8.18
C GLY A 110 12.35 -12.93 7.29
N PHE A 111 12.19 -12.62 5.99
CA PHE A 111 11.61 -13.50 4.97
C PHE A 111 12.61 -13.78 3.84
N LYS A 112 12.35 -14.83 3.07
CA LYS A 112 13.05 -15.06 1.80
C LYS A 112 12.34 -14.29 0.69
N SER A 113 13.06 -13.84 -0.33
CA SER A 113 12.50 -13.04 -1.44
C SER A 113 11.37 -13.73 -2.23
N ASN A 114 11.33 -15.06 -2.19
CA ASN A 114 10.31 -15.89 -2.84
C ASN A 114 9.11 -16.22 -1.95
N PHE A 115 8.81 -15.40 -0.93
CA PHE A 115 7.67 -15.63 -0.04
C PHE A 115 6.35 -15.73 -0.82
N THR A 116 5.43 -16.54 -0.33
CA THR A 116 4.09 -16.70 -0.89
C THR A 116 3.15 -15.60 -0.37
N ILE A 117 2.17 -15.20 -1.19
CA ILE A 117 1.07 -14.35 -0.72
C ILE A 117 -0.13 -15.26 -0.48
N TYR A 118 -0.57 -15.31 0.77
CA TYR A 118 -1.80 -16.01 1.15
C TYR A 118 -3.02 -15.19 0.74
N ASP A 119 -3.94 -15.84 0.09
CA ASP A 119 -5.27 -15.28 -0.18
C ASP A 119 -6.21 -15.46 1.03
N ASP A 120 -7.46 -15.03 0.86
CA ASP A 120 -8.49 -15.17 1.92
C ASP A 120 -8.78 -16.65 2.25
N SER A 121 -8.72 -17.55 1.27
CA SER A 121 -8.92 -18.98 1.47
C SER A 121 -7.78 -19.61 2.27
N ASP A 122 -6.53 -19.29 1.91
CA ASP A 122 -5.35 -19.77 2.62
C ASP A 122 -5.36 -19.31 4.08
N SER A 123 -5.64 -18.02 4.29
CA SER A 123 -5.70 -17.40 5.61
C SER A 123 -6.81 -17.99 6.48
N ARG A 124 -8.01 -18.25 5.91
CA ARG A 124 -9.11 -18.92 6.62
C ARG A 124 -8.76 -20.34 7.00
N SER A 125 -8.14 -21.09 6.10
CA SER A 125 -7.71 -22.46 6.34
C SER A 125 -6.70 -22.53 7.46
N LEU A 126 -5.74 -21.61 7.49
CA LEU A 126 -4.74 -21.51 8.55
C LEU A 126 -5.36 -21.20 9.91
N VAL A 127 -6.26 -20.21 9.98
CA VAL A 127 -6.96 -19.85 11.22
C VAL A 127 -7.83 -21.02 11.71
N THR A 128 -8.53 -21.70 10.82
CA THR A 128 -9.36 -22.88 11.17
C THR A 128 -8.49 -23.99 11.79
N ALA A 129 -7.31 -24.24 11.22
CA ALA A 129 -6.37 -25.22 11.77
C ALA A 129 -5.87 -24.82 13.16
N ILE A 130 -5.55 -23.54 13.38
CA ILE A 130 -5.11 -23.00 14.68
C ILE A 130 -6.23 -23.15 15.73
N VAL A 131 -7.45 -22.73 15.41
CA VAL A 131 -8.62 -22.82 16.31
C VAL A 131 -8.85 -24.27 16.74
N LYS A 132 -8.78 -25.23 15.81
CA LYS A 132 -8.90 -26.65 16.09
C LYS A 132 -7.78 -27.18 16.97
N GLU A 133 -6.54 -26.82 16.70
CA GLU A 133 -5.37 -27.23 17.49
C GLU A 133 -5.42 -26.72 18.94
N MET A 134 -5.91 -25.48 19.11
CA MET A 134 -6.11 -24.89 20.44
C MET A 134 -7.33 -25.48 21.20
N GLY A 135 -8.09 -26.40 20.60
CA GLY A 135 -9.30 -26.97 21.19
C GLY A 135 -10.43 -25.94 21.38
N LEU A 136 -10.42 -24.85 20.62
CA LEU A 136 -11.41 -23.79 20.72
C LEU A 136 -12.66 -24.11 19.89
N ASN A 137 -13.81 -23.55 20.31
CA ASN A 137 -15.08 -23.73 19.61
C ASN A 137 -15.09 -22.95 18.29
N ASP A 138 -15.22 -23.65 17.15
CA ASP A 138 -15.22 -23.10 15.80
C ASP A 138 -16.41 -22.17 15.49
N LYS A 139 -17.54 -22.37 16.18
CA LYS A 139 -18.72 -21.49 16.07
C LYS A 139 -18.48 -20.15 16.74
N THR A 140 -17.71 -20.14 17.83
CA THR A 140 -17.30 -18.92 18.54
C THR A 140 -16.16 -18.23 17.79
N TYR A 141 -15.10 -18.98 17.45
CA TYR A 141 -13.93 -18.47 16.74
C TYR A 141 -14.01 -18.72 15.23
N LYS A 142 -15.05 -18.18 14.58
CA LYS A 142 -15.19 -18.27 13.13
C LYS A 142 -13.98 -17.62 12.45
N ALA A 143 -13.38 -18.35 11.51
CA ALA A 143 -12.17 -17.89 10.82
C ALA A 143 -12.30 -16.46 10.23
N SER A 144 -13.46 -16.13 9.65
CA SER A 144 -13.72 -14.78 9.13
C SER A 144 -13.71 -13.70 10.23
N THR A 145 -14.27 -13.99 11.39
CA THR A 145 -14.30 -13.05 12.53
C THR A 145 -12.89 -12.87 13.11
N VAL A 146 -12.15 -13.97 13.26
CA VAL A 146 -10.75 -13.94 13.73
C VAL A 146 -9.88 -13.13 12.78
N LEU A 147 -9.94 -13.43 11.49
CA LEU A 147 -9.18 -12.68 10.47
C LEU A 147 -9.54 -11.19 10.41
N SER A 148 -10.82 -10.85 10.56
CA SER A 148 -11.23 -9.44 10.66
C SER A 148 -10.58 -8.72 11.86
N ARG A 149 -10.44 -9.40 13.00
CA ARG A 149 -9.76 -8.85 14.19
C ARG A 149 -8.26 -8.70 13.95
N ILE A 150 -7.63 -9.71 13.36
CA ILE A 150 -6.20 -9.68 13.00
C ILE A 150 -5.94 -8.58 11.97
N GLY A 151 -6.75 -8.49 10.92
CA GLY A 151 -6.63 -7.46 9.88
C GLY A 151 -6.77 -6.04 10.44
N MET A 152 -7.77 -5.80 11.31
CA MET A 152 -7.89 -4.50 11.99
C MET A 152 -6.64 -4.18 12.84
N ALA A 153 -6.06 -5.17 13.52
CA ALA A 153 -4.84 -4.96 14.28
C ALA A 153 -3.66 -4.61 13.37
N LYS A 154 -3.45 -5.35 12.27
CA LYS A 154 -2.41 -5.09 11.29
C LYS A 154 -2.56 -3.70 10.65
N ASN A 155 -3.76 -3.33 10.25
CA ASN A 155 -4.07 -2.01 9.70
C ASN A 155 -3.88 -0.86 10.69
N SER A 156 -3.95 -1.16 12.00
CA SER A 156 -3.60 -0.23 13.07
C SER A 156 -2.14 -0.33 13.51
N LEU A 157 -1.29 -1.04 12.76
CA LEU A 157 0.14 -1.26 13.03
C LEU A 157 0.41 -1.95 14.39
N ILE A 158 -0.53 -2.80 14.83
CA ILE A 158 -0.46 -3.54 16.08
C ILE A 158 0.07 -4.94 15.78
N THR A 159 1.27 -5.25 16.29
CA THR A 159 1.86 -6.60 16.20
C THR A 159 1.19 -7.56 17.17
N PRO A 160 1.37 -8.90 17.04
CA PRO A 160 0.83 -9.87 17.97
C PRO A 160 1.21 -9.59 19.45
N GLU A 161 2.46 -9.20 19.69
CA GLU A 161 2.97 -8.88 21.03
C GLU A 161 2.27 -7.65 21.62
N LYS A 162 2.14 -6.59 20.80
CA LYS A 162 1.41 -5.37 21.19
C LYS A 162 -0.08 -5.66 21.43
N TYR A 163 -0.69 -6.54 20.62
CA TYR A 163 -2.08 -6.93 20.77
C TYR A 163 -2.32 -7.62 22.10
N ILE A 164 -1.48 -8.58 22.48
CA ILE A 164 -1.57 -9.33 23.75
C ILE A 164 -1.35 -8.41 24.95
N ALA A 165 -0.45 -7.43 24.83
CA ALA A 165 -0.14 -6.48 25.90
C ALA A 165 -1.20 -5.37 26.06
N ASP A 166 -2.08 -5.16 25.09
CA ASP A 166 -3.10 -4.08 25.16
C ASP A 166 -4.32 -4.54 25.97
N ILE A 167 -4.45 -4.00 27.17
CA ILE A 167 -5.55 -4.29 28.10
C ILE A 167 -6.93 -4.00 27.48
N ARG A 168 -7.05 -2.96 26.65
CA ARG A 168 -8.32 -2.59 26.01
C ARG A 168 -8.75 -3.62 24.96
N LEU A 169 -7.79 -4.13 24.18
CA LEU A 169 -8.05 -5.19 23.21
C LEU A 169 -8.42 -6.50 23.92
N ALA A 170 -7.69 -6.87 24.98
CA ALA A 170 -8.00 -8.05 25.79
C ALA A 170 -9.39 -7.96 26.43
N GLU A 171 -9.78 -6.79 26.92
CA GLU A 171 -11.11 -6.59 27.52
C GLU A 171 -12.23 -6.67 26.46
N ARG A 172 -12.03 -6.02 25.30
CA ARG A 172 -12.95 -6.11 24.15
C ARG A 172 -13.16 -7.57 23.71
N ASP A 173 -12.09 -8.36 23.66
CA ASP A 173 -12.16 -9.75 23.24
C ASP A 173 -12.83 -10.63 24.31
N ARG A 174 -12.63 -10.35 25.59
CA ARG A 174 -13.38 -11.00 26.69
C ARG A 174 -14.89 -10.71 26.63
N GLN A 175 -15.27 -9.46 26.42
CA GLN A 175 -16.67 -9.08 26.26
C GLN A 175 -17.33 -9.74 25.03
N ALA A 176 -16.56 -9.93 23.97
CA ALA A 176 -16.98 -10.67 22.77
C ALA A 176 -16.96 -12.21 22.96
N LYS A 177 -16.62 -12.71 24.16
CA LYS A 177 -16.44 -14.15 24.47
C LYS A 177 -15.37 -14.83 23.60
N MET A 178 -14.37 -14.07 23.16
CA MET A 178 -13.26 -14.53 22.30
C MET A 178 -11.90 -14.16 22.89
N PRO A 179 -11.58 -14.49 24.17
CA PRO A 179 -10.36 -14.03 24.83
C PRO A 179 -9.06 -14.56 24.19
N ALA A 180 -9.12 -15.59 23.36
CA ALA A 180 -7.94 -16.22 22.74
C ALA A 180 -7.47 -15.52 21.43
N ILE A 181 -8.08 -14.42 21.00
CA ILE A 181 -7.73 -13.76 19.74
C ILE A 181 -6.24 -13.39 19.67
N GLY A 182 -5.67 -12.84 20.74
CA GLY A 182 -4.25 -12.47 20.79
C GLY A 182 -3.32 -13.67 20.56
N GLU A 183 -3.61 -14.81 21.20
CA GLU A 183 -2.83 -16.04 21.03
C GLU A 183 -3.01 -16.63 19.62
N ILE A 184 -4.23 -16.61 19.08
CA ILE A 184 -4.48 -17.04 17.69
C ILE A 184 -3.67 -16.15 16.73
N TYR A 185 -3.67 -14.84 16.93
CA TYR A 185 -2.89 -13.90 16.10
C TYR A 185 -1.39 -14.22 16.16
N LYS A 186 -0.86 -14.47 17.34
CA LYS A 186 0.55 -14.86 17.51
C LYS A 186 0.88 -16.17 16.79
N MET A 187 0.04 -17.19 16.93
CA MET A 187 0.22 -18.47 16.22
C MET A 187 0.12 -18.29 14.70
N TYR A 188 -0.86 -17.50 14.24
CA TYR A 188 -1.04 -17.18 12.82
C TYR A 188 0.22 -16.52 12.23
N ALA A 189 0.72 -15.46 12.87
CA ALA A 189 1.91 -14.75 12.42
C ALA A 189 3.16 -15.66 12.40
N ASN A 190 3.33 -16.51 13.43
CA ASN A 190 4.44 -17.46 13.48
C ASN A 190 4.37 -18.51 12.37
N ARG A 191 3.18 -19.03 12.07
CA ARG A 191 2.99 -19.99 10.97
C ARG A 191 3.22 -19.36 9.60
N CYS A 192 2.72 -18.16 9.36
CA CYS A 192 3.01 -17.41 8.16
C CYS A 192 4.53 -17.22 7.99
N ARG A 193 5.24 -16.83 9.05
CA ARG A 193 6.69 -16.68 9.02
C ARG A 193 7.41 -17.99 8.72
N THR A 194 7.02 -19.10 9.38
CA THR A 194 7.61 -20.43 9.15
C THR A 194 7.36 -20.93 7.73
N ALA A 195 6.18 -20.67 7.18
CA ALA A 195 5.81 -21.00 5.81
C ALA A 195 6.41 -20.05 4.76
N ASN A 196 7.16 -19.03 5.18
CA ASN A 196 7.61 -17.95 4.32
C ASN A 196 6.45 -17.36 3.50
N ALA A 197 5.38 -16.97 4.18
CA ALA A 197 4.16 -16.42 3.59
C ALA A 197 3.73 -15.13 4.25
N LEU A 198 3.12 -14.24 3.49
CA LEU A 198 2.49 -12.99 3.93
C LEU A 198 1.04 -12.97 3.46
N ASP A 199 0.14 -12.38 4.21
CA ASP A 199 -1.18 -12.02 3.71
C ASP A 199 -1.22 -10.55 3.21
N PHE A 200 -2.38 -10.09 2.73
CA PHE A 200 -2.52 -8.73 2.19
C PHE A 200 -2.27 -7.64 3.23
N ASP A 201 -2.74 -7.83 4.48
CA ASP A 201 -2.55 -6.84 5.54
C ASP A 201 -1.09 -6.78 6.01
N ASP A 202 -0.35 -7.90 5.91
CA ASP A 202 1.07 -7.97 6.20
C ASP A 202 1.90 -7.06 5.28
N MET A 203 1.48 -6.85 4.03
CA MET A 203 2.21 -5.98 3.12
C MET A 203 2.29 -4.54 3.64
N LEU A 204 1.22 -4.03 4.23
CA LEU A 204 1.19 -2.69 4.83
C LEU A 204 2.00 -2.67 6.13
N LEU A 205 1.75 -3.63 7.03
CA LEU A 205 2.44 -3.73 8.31
C LEU A 205 3.94 -3.87 8.16
N PHE A 206 4.41 -4.80 7.33
CA PHE A 206 5.85 -5.03 7.14
C PHE A 206 6.54 -3.93 6.35
N THR A 207 5.86 -3.26 5.41
CA THR A 207 6.43 -2.07 4.75
C THR A 207 6.64 -0.95 5.76
N HIS A 208 5.65 -0.71 6.64
CA HIS A 208 5.81 0.27 7.71
C HIS A 208 6.98 -0.11 8.65
N GLN A 209 7.05 -1.37 9.08
CA GLN A 209 8.15 -1.84 9.93
C GLN A 209 9.50 -1.71 9.24
N LEU A 210 9.58 -2.07 7.95
CA LEU A 210 10.79 -1.97 7.15
C LEU A 210 11.36 -0.54 7.17
N PHE A 211 10.52 0.45 6.87
CA PHE A 211 10.97 1.85 6.81
C PHE A 211 11.17 2.49 8.18
N SER A 212 10.41 2.08 9.20
CA SER A 212 10.56 2.65 10.55
C SER A 212 11.72 2.06 11.34
N GLN A 213 12.17 0.85 11.02
CA GLN A 213 13.21 0.13 11.76
C GLN A 213 14.56 0.07 11.02
N ASN A 214 14.59 0.41 9.72
CA ASN A 214 15.80 0.34 8.89
C ASN A 214 16.06 1.68 8.22
N THR A 215 16.81 2.53 8.88
CA THR A 215 17.15 3.89 8.41
C THR A 215 17.79 3.88 7.02
N GLU A 216 18.76 3.00 6.78
CA GLU A 216 19.44 2.88 5.48
C GLU A 216 18.47 2.55 4.33
N ILE A 217 17.49 1.65 4.59
CA ILE A 217 16.49 1.31 3.59
C ILE A 217 15.53 2.49 3.37
N CYS A 218 15.13 3.17 4.45
CA CYS A 218 14.31 4.37 4.36
C CYS A 218 15.01 5.45 3.52
N GLU A 219 16.27 5.73 3.79
CA GLU A 219 17.09 6.68 3.04
C GLU A 219 17.24 6.29 1.57
N LYS A 220 17.50 5.01 1.28
CA LYS A 220 17.59 4.47 -0.08
C LYS A 220 16.34 4.78 -0.92
N TYR A 221 15.14 4.56 -0.37
CA TYR A 221 13.89 4.82 -1.08
C TYR A 221 13.51 6.30 -1.10
N SER A 222 13.86 7.06 -0.05
CA SER A 222 13.68 8.52 -0.02
C SER A 222 14.57 9.22 -1.06
N ALA A 223 15.82 8.79 -1.21
CA ALA A 223 16.70 9.28 -2.26
C ALA A 223 16.25 8.88 -3.66
N ARG A 224 15.60 7.72 -3.80
CA ARG A 224 15.09 7.23 -5.08
C ARG A 224 13.88 8.00 -5.57
N PHE A 225 12.93 8.33 -4.69
CA PHE A 225 11.67 8.96 -5.06
C PHE A 225 11.68 10.45 -4.73
N ALA A 226 12.04 11.26 -5.73
CA ALA A 226 12.04 12.72 -5.61
C ALA A 226 10.62 13.30 -5.52
N TYR A 227 9.61 12.58 -6.04
CA TYR A 227 8.22 13.00 -5.99
C TYR A 227 7.27 11.83 -5.79
N ILE A 228 6.30 11.98 -4.86
CA ILE A 228 5.29 10.96 -4.56
C ILE A 228 3.91 11.60 -4.74
N LEU A 229 3.07 10.95 -5.56
CA LEU A 229 1.68 11.31 -5.75
C LEU A 229 0.78 10.19 -5.25
N VAL A 230 -0.28 10.57 -4.53
CA VAL A 230 -1.24 9.63 -3.95
C VAL A 230 -2.64 10.03 -4.39
N ASP A 231 -3.34 9.12 -5.08
CA ASP A 231 -4.75 9.26 -5.38
C ASP A 231 -5.57 8.69 -4.21
N GLU A 232 -6.72 9.30 -3.90
CA GLU A 232 -7.61 8.90 -2.78
C GLU A 232 -6.87 8.83 -1.42
N TYR A 233 -6.32 9.97 -1.00
CA TYR A 233 -5.51 10.07 0.24
C TYR A 233 -6.34 10.02 1.54
N GLN A 234 -7.65 9.89 1.50
CA GLN A 234 -8.50 9.78 2.70
C GLN A 234 -8.41 8.40 3.40
#